data_b8fbe8e096455ccfd7fdc2d9e026a786
#
_entry.id   b8fbe8e096455ccfd7fdc2d9e026a786
#
_cell.length_a   1.000
_cell.length_b   1.000
_cell.length_c   1.000
_cell.angle_alpha   90.00
_cell.angle_beta   90.00
_cell.angle_gamma   90.00
#
_symmetry.space_group_name_H-M   'P 1'
#
loop_
_entity.id
_entity.type
_entity.pdbx_description
1 polymer ?
#
loop_
_entity_poly.entity_id
_entity_poly.type
_entity_poly.pdbx_seq_one_letter_code
_entity_poly.pdbx_strand_id
1 'polypeptide(L)'
;TADDIVEVFKDEAGEDIRLLGGVGDEDITDSVIETSRGRFSWLFVNLITAIIASIVIGIFDRTIEEMVALAILMPIVASMGGNAGTQTLTITVRSLSTRDLIPLNYKRIINREILVSFLNGLLFAIIIGILSALWFSNFALGLVLAVAMTLNMVTAGFAGIIIPLILNKLSIDPALASSVFVTTVTDVVGFMVFLGLAAVFLV
;
A
#
# COMPACT_ATOMS: atom_id res chain seq x y z
N THR A 1 9.27 -36.85 12.67
CA THR A 1 8.22 -37.00 13.73
C THR A 1 7.15 -35.91 13.50
N ALA A 2 6.04 -35.97 14.27
CA ALA A 2 5.04 -34.91 14.22
C ALA A 2 5.62 -33.55 14.66
N ASP A 3 6.58 -33.59 15.58
CA ASP A 3 7.27 -32.42 16.11
C ASP A 3 8.12 -31.73 15.02
N ASP A 4 8.80 -32.49 14.15
CA ASP A 4 9.61 -31.99 13.04
C ASP A 4 8.71 -31.22 12.01
N ILE A 5 7.49 -31.73 11.80
CA ILE A 5 6.52 -31.10 10.90
C ILE A 5 6.01 -29.77 11.50
N VAL A 6 5.76 -29.74 12.82
CA VAL A 6 5.34 -28.52 13.52
C VAL A 6 6.45 -27.46 13.52
N GLU A 7 7.71 -27.87 13.62
CA GLU A 7 8.87 -26.98 13.56
C GLU A 7 8.99 -26.33 12.16
N VAL A 8 8.90 -27.13 11.09
CA VAL A 8 8.89 -26.60 9.71
C VAL A 8 7.77 -25.61 9.47
N PHE A 9 6.55 -25.86 9.96
CA PHE A 9 5.44 -24.91 9.83
C PHE A 9 5.65 -23.62 10.63
N LYS A 10 6.30 -23.68 11.77
CA LYS A 10 6.65 -22.48 12.55
C LYS A 10 7.70 -21.64 11.83
N ASP A 11 8.68 -22.28 11.22
CA ASP A 11 9.75 -21.62 10.48
C ASP A 11 9.21 -20.96 9.23
N GLU A 12 8.37 -21.64 8.42
CA GLU A 12 7.70 -21.04 7.26
C GLU A 12 6.83 -19.83 7.64
N ALA A 13 6.02 -19.95 8.70
CA ALA A 13 5.18 -18.83 9.15
C ALA A 13 6.02 -17.65 9.68
N GLY A 14 7.17 -17.92 10.30
CA GLY A 14 8.11 -16.90 10.73
C GLY A 14 8.80 -16.20 9.56
N GLU A 15 9.14 -16.95 8.53
CA GLU A 15 9.75 -16.44 7.29
C GLU A 15 8.81 -15.47 6.56
N ASP A 16 7.57 -15.86 6.33
CA ASP A 16 6.55 -15.00 5.69
C ASP A 16 6.41 -13.65 6.42
N ILE A 17 6.42 -13.65 7.76
CA ILE A 17 6.32 -12.42 8.55
C ILE A 17 7.57 -11.53 8.36
N ARG A 18 8.76 -12.11 8.37
CA ARG A 18 10.03 -11.38 8.16
C ARG A 18 10.07 -10.78 6.75
N LEU A 19 9.71 -11.55 5.75
CA LEU A 19 9.69 -11.12 4.35
C LEU A 19 8.69 -9.99 4.10
N LEU A 20 7.49 -10.05 4.68
CA LEU A 20 6.51 -8.95 4.61
C LEU A 20 7.02 -7.66 5.28
N GLY A 21 7.87 -7.80 6.30
CA GLY A 21 8.55 -6.67 6.95
C GLY A 21 9.77 -6.14 6.17
N GLY A 22 10.16 -6.79 5.06
CA GLY A 22 11.38 -6.45 4.32
C GLY A 22 12.66 -6.81 5.08
N VAL A 23 12.58 -7.80 5.95
CA VAL A 23 13.69 -8.32 6.75
C VAL A 23 14.04 -9.72 6.22
N GLY A 24 15.32 -10.00 5.98
CA GLY A 24 15.78 -11.32 5.55
C GLY A 24 15.88 -12.31 6.72
N ASP A 25 16.77 -13.30 6.59
CA ASP A 25 17.04 -14.32 7.62
C ASP A 25 17.85 -13.76 8.80
N GLU A 26 17.49 -12.58 9.28
CA GLU A 26 18.17 -11.94 10.39
C GLU A 26 17.80 -12.57 11.73
N ASP A 27 18.82 -12.82 12.58
CA ASP A 27 18.66 -13.19 13.99
C ASP A 27 19.03 -11.99 14.88
N ILE A 28 18.43 -11.94 16.08
CA ILE A 28 18.74 -10.92 17.10
C ILE A 28 20.21 -10.98 17.51
N THR A 29 20.86 -12.12 17.32
CA THR A 29 22.27 -12.37 17.65
C THR A 29 23.25 -11.96 16.56
N ASP A 30 22.78 -11.58 15.38
CA ASP A 30 23.63 -11.18 14.26
C ASP A 30 24.41 -9.90 14.55
N SER A 31 25.56 -9.74 13.88
CA SER A 31 26.35 -8.54 14.03
C SER A 31 25.65 -7.33 13.42
N VAL A 32 25.84 -6.14 14.02
CA VAL A 32 25.25 -4.88 13.55
C VAL A 32 25.54 -4.60 12.07
N ILE A 33 26.73 -5.01 11.60
CA ILE A 33 27.16 -4.77 10.21
C ILE A 33 26.41 -5.69 9.24
N GLU A 34 26.23 -6.97 9.57
CA GLU A 34 25.47 -7.95 8.76
C GLU A 34 24.01 -7.52 8.65
N THR A 35 23.36 -7.26 9.78
CA THR A 35 21.99 -6.75 9.86
C THR A 35 21.81 -5.48 9.05
N SER A 36 22.71 -4.50 9.23
CA SER A 36 22.66 -3.24 8.48
C SER A 36 22.77 -3.43 6.97
N ARG A 37 23.64 -4.35 6.52
CA ARG A 37 23.84 -4.64 5.10
C ARG A 37 22.62 -5.35 4.49
N GLY A 38 22.00 -6.29 5.22
CA GLY A 38 20.77 -6.97 4.81
C GLY A 38 19.65 -5.98 4.56
N ARG A 39 19.38 -5.14 5.57
CA ARG A 39 18.31 -4.13 5.50
C ARG A 39 18.57 -3.03 4.48
N PHE A 40 19.84 -2.64 4.27
CA PHE A 40 20.20 -1.56 3.37
C PHE A 40 19.66 -1.77 1.94
N SER A 41 19.78 -2.96 1.40
CA SER A 41 19.32 -3.26 0.04
C SER A 41 17.81 -3.01 -0.10
N TRP A 42 17.04 -3.42 0.89
CA TRP A 42 15.59 -3.25 0.89
C TRP A 42 15.18 -1.79 1.12
N LEU A 43 15.82 -1.11 2.06
CA LEU A 43 15.64 0.32 2.29
C LEU A 43 16.03 1.16 1.07
N PHE A 44 17.03 0.73 0.31
CA PHE A 44 17.43 1.41 -0.92
C PHE A 44 16.37 1.30 -2.02
N VAL A 45 15.72 0.13 -2.17
CA VAL A 45 14.57 -0.02 -3.07
C VAL A 45 13.43 0.88 -2.61
N ASN A 46 13.12 0.93 -1.30
CA ASN A 46 12.12 1.84 -0.75
C ASN A 46 12.45 3.31 -1.03
N LEU A 47 13.73 3.70 -0.95
CA LEU A 47 14.14 5.07 -1.29
C LEU A 47 13.88 5.41 -2.76
N ILE A 48 14.17 4.48 -3.67
CA ILE A 48 13.87 4.69 -5.10
C ILE A 48 12.37 4.89 -5.32
N THR A 49 11.54 4.08 -4.69
CA THR A 49 10.08 4.19 -4.84
C THR A 49 9.54 5.49 -4.21
N ALA A 50 10.11 5.93 -3.10
CA ALA A 50 9.78 7.23 -2.49
C ALA A 50 10.18 8.41 -3.41
N ILE A 51 11.32 8.31 -4.11
CA ILE A 51 11.72 9.31 -5.11
C ILE A 51 10.72 9.35 -6.27
N ILE A 52 10.22 8.21 -6.74
CA ILE A 52 9.18 8.16 -7.79
C ILE A 52 7.92 8.88 -7.32
N ALA A 53 7.45 8.61 -6.11
CA ALA A 53 6.31 9.32 -5.53
C ALA A 53 6.57 10.83 -5.40
N SER A 54 7.77 11.23 -5.00
CA SER A 54 8.19 12.64 -4.91
C SER A 54 8.22 13.34 -6.28
N ILE A 55 8.61 12.65 -7.34
CA ILE A 55 8.56 13.19 -8.71
C ILE A 55 7.10 13.49 -9.10
N VAL A 56 6.17 12.59 -8.75
CA VAL A 56 4.73 12.83 -9.01
C VAL A 56 4.24 14.07 -8.26
N ILE A 57 4.64 14.25 -7.00
CA ILE A 57 4.31 15.47 -6.23
C ILE A 57 4.87 16.72 -6.93
N GLY A 58 6.13 16.66 -7.40
CA GLY A 58 6.80 17.75 -8.08
C GLY A 58 6.13 18.20 -9.39
N ILE A 59 5.33 17.33 -10.04
CA ILE A 59 4.53 17.73 -11.21
C ILE A 59 3.44 18.76 -10.83
N PHE A 60 3.01 18.74 -9.57
CA PHE A 60 1.93 19.58 -9.03
C PHE A 60 2.44 20.68 -8.08
N ASP A 61 3.73 21.05 -8.15
CA ASP A 61 4.35 22.06 -7.27
C ASP A 61 3.53 23.36 -7.24
N ARG A 62 3.17 23.87 -8.41
CA ARG A 62 2.35 25.10 -8.55
C ARG A 62 0.97 24.95 -7.87
N THR A 63 0.32 23.82 -8.03
CA THR A 63 -0.98 23.54 -7.38
C THR A 63 -0.87 23.57 -5.86
N ILE A 64 0.24 23.03 -5.34
CA ILE A 64 0.54 23.01 -3.91
C ILE A 64 0.88 24.41 -3.40
N GLU A 65 1.63 25.22 -4.16
CA GLU A 65 1.93 26.62 -3.82
C GLU A 65 0.65 27.46 -3.72
N GLU A 66 -0.30 27.28 -4.62
CA GLU A 66 -1.57 27.99 -4.58
C GLU A 66 -2.50 27.53 -3.44
N MET A 67 -2.37 26.27 -2.99
CA MET A 67 -3.17 25.71 -1.89
C MET A 67 -2.33 24.80 -0.96
N VAL A 68 -1.67 25.38 0.01
CA VAL A 68 -0.81 24.67 0.99
C VAL A 68 -1.58 23.59 1.79
N ALA A 69 -2.91 23.72 1.92
CA ALA A 69 -3.75 22.69 2.55
C ALA A 69 -3.59 21.32 1.91
N LEU A 70 -3.27 21.24 0.61
CA LEU A 70 -3.01 20.00 -0.09
C LEU A 70 -1.81 19.26 0.52
N ALA A 71 -0.70 19.95 0.76
CA ALA A 71 0.49 19.37 1.37
C ALA A 71 0.21 18.80 2.77
N ILE A 72 -0.67 19.46 3.55
CA ILE A 72 -1.06 19.00 4.89
C ILE A 72 -1.88 17.72 4.82
N LEU A 73 -2.70 17.55 3.76
CA LEU A 73 -3.61 16.42 3.61
C LEU A 73 -2.99 15.22 2.87
N MET A 74 -1.90 15.42 2.11
CA MET A 74 -1.20 14.35 1.39
C MET A 74 -0.81 13.15 2.25
N PRO A 75 -0.26 13.30 3.46
CA PRO A 75 0.10 12.17 4.32
C PRO A 75 -1.10 11.28 4.67
N ILE A 76 -2.31 11.85 4.75
CA ILE A 76 -3.53 11.09 5.04
C ILE A 76 -3.86 10.16 3.86
N VAL A 77 -3.79 10.69 2.63
CA VAL A 77 -4.07 9.91 1.40
C VAL A 77 -3.07 8.77 1.26
N ALA A 78 -1.77 9.05 1.41
CA ALA A 78 -0.71 8.05 1.32
C ALA A 78 -0.84 6.97 2.40
N SER A 79 -0.94 7.38 3.66
CA SER A 79 -1.03 6.46 4.80
C SER A 79 -2.24 5.53 4.69
N MET A 80 -3.41 6.04 4.34
CA MET A 80 -4.62 5.23 4.24
C MET A 80 -4.56 4.26 3.06
N GLY A 81 -4.03 4.69 1.91
CA GLY A 81 -3.79 3.82 0.76
C GLY A 81 -2.80 2.70 1.08
N GLY A 82 -1.65 3.04 1.65
CA GLY A 82 -0.62 2.07 2.03
C GLY A 82 -1.13 1.04 3.05
N ASN A 83 -1.84 1.49 4.09
CA ASN A 83 -2.42 0.60 5.10
C ASN A 83 -3.48 -0.35 4.51
N ALA A 84 -4.40 0.16 3.69
CA ALA A 84 -5.41 -0.66 3.03
C ALA A 84 -4.77 -1.68 2.08
N GLY A 85 -3.78 -1.26 1.31
CA GLY A 85 -3.01 -2.14 0.42
C GLY A 85 -2.30 -3.25 1.19
N THR A 86 -1.66 -2.92 2.31
CA THR A 86 -0.97 -3.90 3.16
C THR A 86 -1.94 -4.90 3.78
N GLN A 87 -3.15 -4.48 4.20
CA GLN A 87 -4.17 -5.40 4.69
C GLN A 87 -4.59 -6.42 3.64
N THR A 88 -4.90 -5.97 2.42
CA THR A 88 -5.26 -6.86 1.31
C THR A 88 -4.09 -7.74 0.90
N LEU A 89 -2.88 -7.19 0.85
CA LEU A 89 -1.65 -7.91 0.57
C LEU A 89 -1.44 -9.08 1.54
N THR A 90 -1.51 -8.82 2.85
CA THR A 90 -1.30 -9.84 3.89
C THR A 90 -2.27 -11.02 3.73
N ILE A 91 -3.55 -10.73 3.46
CA ILE A 91 -4.55 -11.78 3.21
C ILE A 91 -4.22 -12.55 1.93
N THR A 92 -3.78 -11.85 0.88
CA THR A 92 -3.46 -12.44 -0.42
C THR A 92 -2.25 -13.37 -0.34
N VAL A 93 -1.17 -12.92 0.28
CA VAL A 93 0.07 -13.72 0.48
C VAL A 93 -0.26 -14.96 1.29
N ARG A 94 -0.95 -14.82 2.42
CA ARG A 94 -1.40 -15.96 3.22
C ARG A 94 -2.23 -16.95 2.40
N SER A 95 -3.18 -16.46 1.59
CA SER A 95 -4.04 -17.33 0.78
C SER A 95 -3.29 -18.03 -0.35
N LEU A 96 -2.15 -17.47 -0.80
CA LEU A 96 -1.24 -18.13 -1.73
C LEU A 96 -0.45 -19.23 -1.02
N SER A 97 0.13 -18.96 0.16
CA SER A 97 0.89 -19.93 0.95
C SER A 97 0.03 -21.13 1.37
N THR A 98 -1.22 -20.91 1.79
CA THR A 98 -2.17 -21.96 2.15
C THR A 98 -2.82 -22.67 0.96
N ARG A 99 -2.53 -22.23 -0.28
CA ARG A 99 -3.15 -22.71 -1.55
C ARG A 99 -4.67 -22.57 -1.60
N ASP A 100 -5.24 -21.66 -0.82
CA ASP A 100 -6.66 -21.32 -0.87
C ASP A 100 -7.00 -20.47 -2.11
N LEU A 101 -6.01 -19.73 -2.61
CA LEU A 101 -6.11 -18.88 -3.78
C LEU A 101 -5.68 -19.67 -5.03
N ILE A 102 -6.66 -20.18 -5.77
CA ILE A 102 -6.46 -20.95 -6.99
C ILE A 102 -7.01 -20.18 -8.21
N PRO A 103 -6.52 -20.44 -9.44
CA PRO A 103 -6.97 -19.71 -10.64
C PRO A 103 -8.49 -19.71 -10.85
N LEU A 104 -9.18 -20.75 -10.41
CA LEU A 104 -10.63 -20.85 -10.52
C LEU A 104 -11.40 -19.79 -9.70
N ASN A 105 -10.84 -19.32 -8.60
CA ASN A 105 -11.51 -18.39 -7.68
C ASN A 105 -10.96 -16.94 -7.72
N TYR A 106 -9.91 -16.67 -8.51
CA TYR A 106 -9.27 -15.34 -8.58
C TYR A 106 -10.27 -14.22 -8.83
N LYS A 107 -11.12 -14.34 -9.83
CA LYS A 107 -12.10 -13.30 -10.17
C LYS A 107 -13.06 -12.99 -9.02
N ARG A 108 -13.50 -14.01 -8.31
CA ARG A 108 -14.40 -13.84 -7.16
C ARG A 108 -13.73 -13.11 -6.01
N ILE A 109 -12.48 -13.47 -5.72
CA ILE A 109 -11.70 -12.87 -4.63
C ILE A 109 -11.33 -11.44 -4.96
N ILE A 110 -10.85 -11.16 -6.19
CA ILE A 110 -10.56 -9.81 -6.66
C ILE A 110 -11.80 -8.90 -6.54
N ASN A 111 -12.94 -9.33 -7.04
CA ASN A 111 -14.17 -8.53 -6.96
C ASN A 111 -14.60 -8.28 -5.51
N ARG A 112 -14.44 -9.27 -4.63
CA ARG A 112 -14.75 -9.12 -3.20
C ARG A 112 -13.84 -8.06 -2.56
N GLU A 113 -12.54 -8.13 -2.77
CA GLU A 113 -11.59 -7.18 -2.16
C GLU A 113 -11.74 -5.76 -2.73
N ILE A 114 -12.01 -5.63 -4.03
CA ILE A 114 -12.34 -4.32 -4.62
C ILE A 114 -13.59 -3.74 -3.97
N LEU A 115 -14.64 -4.55 -3.75
CA LEU A 115 -15.85 -4.10 -3.09
C LEU A 115 -15.61 -3.70 -1.63
N VAL A 116 -14.83 -4.49 -0.89
CA VAL A 116 -14.42 -4.17 0.49
C VAL A 116 -13.66 -2.84 0.53
N SER A 117 -12.68 -2.68 -0.37
CA SER A 117 -11.87 -1.47 -0.47
C SER A 117 -12.70 -0.25 -0.88
N PHE A 118 -13.67 -0.42 -1.77
CA PHE A 118 -14.61 0.63 -2.16
C PHE A 118 -15.50 1.06 -0.99
N LEU A 119 -16.08 0.10 -0.26
CA LEU A 119 -16.94 0.40 0.90
C LEU A 119 -16.15 1.11 2.01
N ASN A 120 -14.98 0.60 2.36
CA ASN A 120 -14.10 1.27 3.32
C ASN A 120 -13.65 2.65 2.81
N GLY A 121 -13.30 2.74 1.52
CA GLY A 121 -12.94 3.99 0.88
C GLY A 121 -14.04 5.04 0.99
N LEU A 122 -15.30 4.65 0.76
CA LEU A 122 -16.45 5.54 0.88
C LEU A 122 -16.68 6.00 2.34
N LEU A 123 -16.55 5.08 3.30
CA LEU A 123 -16.69 5.43 4.73
C LEU A 123 -15.62 6.43 5.18
N PHE A 124 -14.36 6.16 4.85
CA PHE A 124 -13.26 7.08 5.19
C PHE A 124 -13.34 8.39 4.39
N ALA A 125 -13.80 8.35 3.13
CA ALA A 125 -14.03 9.55 2.34
C ALA A 125 -15.05 10.49 2.98
N ILE A 126 -16.15 9.97 3.52
CA ILE A 126 -17.14 10.76 4.24
C ILE A 126 -16.50 11.40 5.48
N ILE A 127 -15.79 10.61 6.28
CA ILE A 127 -15.16 11.09 7.53
C ILE A 127 -14.16 12.19 7.22
N ILE A 128 -13.18 11.91 6.33
CA ILE A 128 -12.08 12.85 6.07
C ILE A 128 -12.54 14.03 5.21
N GLY A 129 -13.52 13.83 4.32
CA GLY A 129 -14.11 14.91 3.52
C GLY A 129 -14.80 15.95 4.39
N ILE A 130 -15.63 15.50 5.36
CA ILE A 130 -16.28 16.41 6.33
C ILE A 130 -15.22 17.08 7.21
N LEU A 131 -14.28 16.32 7.75
CA LEU A 131 -13.23 16.85 8.62
C LEU A 131 -12.41 17.93 7.91
N SER A 132 -11.98 17.65 6.67
CA SER A 132 -11.21 18.59 5.85
C SER A 132 -12.03 19.84 5.48
N ALA A 133 -13.30 19.67 5.10
CA ALA A 133 -14.18 20.78 4.79
C ALA A 133 -14.35 21.73 5.98
N LEU A 134 -14.49 21.20 7.19
CA LEU A 134 -14.60 21.97 8.41
C LEU A 134 -13.25 22.60 8.81
N TRP A 135 -12.15 21.85 8.74
CA TRP A 135 -10.82 22.32 9.14
C TRP A 135 -10.34 23.50 8.31
N PHE A 136 -10.52 23.42 7.00
CA PHE A 136 -10.07 24.45 6.07
C PHE A 136 -11.18 25.40 5.62
N SER A 137 -12.41 25.26 6.15
CA SER A 137 -13.59 26.02 5.75
C SER A 137 -13.79 26.02 4.20
N ASN A 138 -13.45 24.89 3.55
CA ASN A 138 -13.51 24.72 2.13
C ASN A 138 -14.19 23.38 1.76
N PHE A 139 -15.45 23.47 1.35
CA PHE A 139 -16.24 22.30 0.97
C PHE A 139 -15.71 21.60 -0.28
N ALA A 140 -15.20 22.36 -1.26
CA ALA A 140 -14.67 21.78 -2.50
C ALA A 140 -13.40 20.94 -2.22
N LEU A 141 -12.52 21.42 -1.33
CA LEU A 141 -11.35 20.66 -0.88
C LEU A 141 -11.76 19.36 -0.19
N GLY A 142 -12.77 19.39 0.67
CA GLY A 142 -13.31 18.20 1.32
C GLY A 142 -13.84 17.17 0.31
N LEU A 143 -14.54 17.63 -0.73
CA LEU A 143 -15.05 16.75 -1.78
C LEU A 143 -13.94 16.14 -2.64
N VAL A 144 -12.96 16.93 -3.04
CA VAL A 144 -11.79 16.45 -3.79
C VAL A 144 -11.03 15.39 -2.99
N LEU A 145 -10.79 15.63 -1.70
CA LEU A 145 -10.14 14.67 -0.82
C LEU A 145 -10.95 13.37 -0.67
N ALA A 146 -12.28 13.48 -0.52
CA ALA A 146 -13.18 12.33 -0.41
C ALA A 146 -13.12 11.43 -1.66
N VAL A 147 -13.16 12.03 -2.84
CA VAL A 147 -13.06 11.29 -4.11
C VAL A 147 -11.68 10.65 -4.24
N ALA A 148 -10.61 11.41 -3.97
CA ALA A 148 -9.25 10.90 -4.03
C ALA A 148 -9.03 9.74 -3.07
N MET A 149 -9.54 9.84 -1.83
CA MET A 149 -9.47 8.76 -0.83
C MET A 149 -10.15 7.49 -1.33
N THR A 150 -11.37 7.61 -1.85
CA THR A 150 -12.11 6.45 -2.38
C THR A 150 -11.34 5.76 -3.51
N LEU A 151 -10.84 6.52 -4.48
CA LEU A 151 -10.07 5.98 -5.60
C LEU A 151 -8.76 5.35 -5.13
N ASN A 152 -8.05 5.98 -4.20
CA ASN A 152 -6.81 5.42 -3.66
C ASN A 152 -7.04 4.12 -2.88
N MET A 153 -8.10 4.02 -2.08
CA MET A 153 -8.48 2.79 -1.37
C MET A 153 -8.83 1.65 -2.34
N VAL A 154 -9.56 1.93 -3.41
CA VAL A 154 -9.85 0.93 -4.46
C VAL A 154 -8.55 0.48 -5.15
N THR A 155 -7.66 1.41 -5.47
CA THR A 155 -6.34 1.10 -6.03
C THR A 155 -5.52 0.23 -5.07
N ALA A 156 -5.57 0.51 -3.78
CA ALA A 156 -4.90 -0.25 -2.74
C ALA A 156 -5.38 -1.72 -2.69
N GLY A 157 -6.70 -1.94 -2.70
CA GLY A 157 -7.27 -3.29 -2.75
C GLY A 157 -6.91 -4.04 -4.04
N PHE A 158 -6.93 -3.35 -5.17
CA PHE A 158 -6.54 -3.94 -6.44
C PHE A 158 -5.05 -4.30 -6.46
N ALA A 159 -4.17 -3.38 -6.07
CA ALA A 159 -2.73 -3.59 -6.03
C ALA A 159 -2.34 -4.71 -5.03
N GLY A 160 -2.98 -4.73 -3.85
CA GLY A 160 -2.75 -5.72 -2.80
C GLY A 160 -3.07 -7.17 -3.23
N ILE A 161 -3.89 -7.37 -4.27
CA ILE A 161 -4.12 -8.70 -4.86
C ILE A 161 -3.24 -8.93 -6.08
N ILE A 162 -3.26 -7.98 -7.02
CA ILE A 162 -2.68 -8.21 -8.35
C ILE A 162 -1.15 -8.33 -8.27
N ILE A 163 -0.50 -7.52 -7.43
CA ILE A 163 0.96 -7.55 -7.30
C ILE A 163 1.46 -8.92 -6.80
N PRO A 164 0.96 -9.49 -5.68
CA PRO A 164 1.36 -10.82 -5.24
C PRO A 164 1.08 -11.91 -6.27
N LEU A 165 -0.07 -11.85 -6.97
CA LEU A 165 -0.40 -12.80 -8.01
C LEU A 165 0.57 -12.75 -9.19
N ILE A 166 1.00 -11.56 -9.61
CA ILE A 166 1.99 -11.38 -10.68
C ILE A 166 3.34 -11.95 -10.23
N LEU A 167 3.79 -11.62 -9.02
CA LEU A 167 5.07 -12.10 -8.49
C LEU A 167 5.08 -13.61 -8.37
N ASN A 168 4.03 -14.21 -7.84
CA ASN A 168 3.87 -15.66 -7.76
C ASN A 168 3.93 -16.32 -9.15
N LYS A 169 3.29 -15.72 -10.16
CA LYS A 169 3.34 -16.21 -11.54
C LYS A 169 4.73 -16.10 -12.16
N LEU A 170 5.52 -15.12 -11.74
CA LEU A 170 6.92 -14.94 -12.16
C LEU A 170 7.90 -15.80 -11.35
N SER A 171 7.41 -16.64 -10.44
CA SER A 171 8.22 -17.45 -9.52
C SER A 171 9.11 -16.59 -8.61
N ILE A 172 8.65 -15.39 -8.29
CA ILE A 172 9.24 -14.49 -7.29
C ILE A 172 8.38 -14.61 -6.03
N ASP A 173 9.03 -14.67 -4.87
CA ASP A 173 8.32 -14.76 -3.61
C ASP A 173 7.42 -13.52 -3.41
N PRO A 174 6.09 -13.70 -3.30
CA PRO A 174 5.17 -12.59 -3.10
C PRO A 174 5.35 -11.88 -1.76
N ALA A 175 5.81 -12.57 -0.71
CA ALA A 175 6.02 -11.96 0.60
C ALA A 175 7.18 -10.96 0.57
N LEU A 176 8.25 -11.26 -0.17
CA LEU A 176 9.45 -10.44 -0.19
C LEU A 176 9.25 -9.06 -0.83
N ALA A 177 8.59 -8.98 -1.97
CA ALA A 177 8.61 -7.76 -2.80
C ALA A 177 7.29 -6.98 -2.79
N SER A 178 6.18 -7.61 -2.38
CA SER A 178 4.86 -7.05 -2.61
C SER A 178 4.59 -5.76 -1.83
N SER A 179 5.08 -5.62 -0.59
CA SER A 179 4.75 -4.46 0.26
C SER A 179 5.27 -3.15 -0.34
N VAL A 180 6.50 -3.14 -0.85
CA VAL A 180 7.10 -1.95 -1.47
C VAL A 180 6.38 -1.56 -2.76
N PHE A 181 6.02 -2.54 -3.59
CA PHE A 181 5.29 -2.25 -4.82
C PHE A 181 3.86 -1.77 -4.55
N VAL A 182 3.18 -2.36 -3.56
CA VAL A 182 1.82 -1.94 -3.19
C VAL A 182 1.83 -0.51 -2.67
N THR A 183 2.73 -0.16 -1.74
CA THR A 183 2.84 1.20 -1.21
C THR A 183 3.24 2.20 -2.29
N THR A 184 4.16 1.83 -3.19
CA THR A 184 4.53 2.68 -4.32
C THR A 184 3.33 3.00 -5.21
N VAL A 185 2.55 1.99 -5.58
CA VAL A 185 1.35 2.18 -6.42
C VAL A 185 0.33 3.07 -5.72
N THR A 186 0.09 2.85 -4.42
CA THR A 186 -0.87 3.65 -3.66
C THR A 186 -0.41 5.09 -3.46
N ASP A 187 0.88 5.34 -3.27
CA ASP A 187 1.43 6.68 -3.14
C ASP A 187 1.38 7.44 -4.49
N VAL A 188 1.88 6.82 -5.55
CA VAL A 188 1.88 7.42 -6.90
C VAL A 188 0.46 7.74 -7.36
N VAL A 189 -0.45 6.76 -7.29
CA VAL A 189 -1.84 6.94 -7.72
C VAL A 189 -2.57 7.89 -6.78
N GLY A 190 -2.38 7.76 -5.47
CA GLY A 190 -2.99 8.60 -4.46
C GLY A 190 -2.64 10.07 -4.63
N PHE A 191 -1.35 10.39 -4.80
CA PHE A 191 -0.91 11.77 -5.05
C PHE A 191 -1.36 12.27 -6.42
N MET A 192 -1.23 11.46 -7.47
CA MET A 192 -1.66 11.84 -8.81
C MET A 192 -3.16 12.16 -8.85
N VAL A 193 -4.00 11.34 -8.24
CA VAL A 193 -5.45 11.55 -8.21
C VAL A 193 -5.80 12.75 -7.33
N PHE A 194 -5.23 12.85 -6.12
CA PHE A 194 -5.55 13.93 -5.20
C PHE A 194 -5.12 15.29 -5.73
N LEU A 195 -3.86 15.42 -6.14
CA LEU A 195 -3.33 16.68 -6.65
C LEU A 195 -3.87 16.99 -8.05
N GLY A 196 -4.09 15.97 -8.88
CA GLY A 196 -4.70 16.15 -10.20
C GLY A 196 -6.14 16.65 -10.13
N LEU A 197 -6.96 16.10 -9.22
CA LEU A 197 -8.31 16.63 -8.97
C LEU A 197 -8.25 18.04 -8.39
N ALA A 198 -7.32 18.30 -7.48
CA ALA A 198 -7.12 19.64 -6.93
C ALA A 198 -6.75 20.67 -8.00
N ALA A 199 -5.83 20.33 -8.90
CA ALA A 199 -5.42 21.19 -10.00
C ALA A 199 -6.56 21.54 -10.98
N VAL A 200 -7.55 20.64 -11.11
CA VAL A 200 -8.68 20.85 -12.04
C VAL A 200 -9.84 21.58 -11.39
N PHE A 201 -10.10 21.33 -10.10
CA PHE A 201 -11.32 21.78 -9.42
C PHE A 201 -11.11 22.86 -8.37
N LEU A 202 -9.88 23.10 -7.92
CA LEU A 202 -9.60 24.02 -6.82
C LEU A 202 -8.66 25.17 -7.20
N VAL A 203 -7.85 24.96 -8.23
CA VAL A 203 -6.84 25.88 -8.76
C VAL A 203 -7.13 26.14 -10.25
#